data_f4c199626f6fee5dabb990157e4429f4
#
_entry.id   f4c199626f6fee5dabb990157e4429f4
#
_cell.length_a   1.000
_cell.length_b   1.000
_cell.length_c   1.000
_cell.angle_alpha   90.00
_cell.angle_beta   90.00
_cell.angle_gamma   90.00
#
_symmetry.space_group_name_H-M   'P 1'
#
loop_
_entity.id
_entity.type
_entity.pdbx_description
1 polymer ?
#
loop_
_entity_poly.entity_id
_entity_poly.type
_entity_poly.pdbx_seq_one_letter_code
_entity_poly.pdbx_strand_id
1 'polypeptide(L)'
;MKVSKERLSNQVYSILKEMIADYRFKPGTRINIEQLTKELGTSRTPVWEAVHRLIQEGLLTNIPNRGVFMVELTPRTSLELYTVREALEGLAARLAVQNIDDRLLRKMKKNLDEQFRVVQKKDLVGYSRLDFGFHAIVYEACGNTILQEMLETIKSKMRPIAMHIDPVLVQLYDEHREIFDALKKRDPQKAERAFRVHNRHIIEQIKASLENNKWGSVPWEKENVASGARARGSMPQT
;
A
#
# COMPACT_ATOMS: atom_id res chain seq x y z
N MET A 1 18.51 -33.86 6.69
CA MET A 1 17.41 -32.86 6.46
C MET A 1 18.03 -31.56 6.00
N LYS A 2 17.92 -31.23 4.71
CA LYS A 2 18.34 -29.91 4.17
C LYS A 2 17.21 -28.92 4.42
N VAL A 3 17.16 -28.35 5.61
CA VAL A 3 16.21 -27.30 5.97
C VAL A 3 16.97 -26.00 5.96
N SER A 4 16.46 -25.02 5.28
CA SER A 4 16.60 -23.62 5.68
C SER A 4 16.80 -22.60 4.58
N LYS A 5 17.32 -22.94 3.40
CA LYS A 5 17.53 -21.93 2.37
C LYS A 5 16.21 -21.29 1.92
N GLU A 6 15.18 -22.12 1.75
CA GLU A 6 13.83 -21.69 1.38
C GLU A 6 13.13 -20.92 2.52
N ARG A 7 13.35 -21.34 3.78
CA ARG A 7 12.86 -20.60 4.96
C ARG A 7 13.49 -19.23 5.10
N LEU A 8 14.79 -19.10 4.89
CA LEU A 8 15.51 -17.84 5.03
C LEU A 8 15.11 -16.85 3.91
N SER A 9 14.99 -17.32 2.68
CA SER A 9 14.50 -16.52 1.55
C SER A 9 13.06 -16.02 1.78
N ASN A 10 12.18 -16.87 2.34
CA ASN A 10 10.82 -16.48 2.70
C ASN A 10 10.80 -15.43 3.82
N GLN A 11 11.66 -15.55 4.83
CA GLN A 11 11.79 -14.56 5.90
C GLN A 11 12.29 -13.21 5.34
N VAL A 12 13.34 -13.24 4.52
CA VAL A 12 13.86 -12.03 3.85
C VAL A 12 12.79 -11.38 2.98
N TYR A 13 12.05 -12.17 2.20
CA TYR A 13 10.94 -11.67 1.39
C TYR A 13 9.87 -10.97 2.25
N SER A 14 9.43 -11.59 3.36
CA SER A 14 8.45 -10.98 4.26
C SER A 14 8.96 -9.67 4.85
N ILE A 15 10.23 -9.63 5.31
CA ILE A 15 10.84 -8.41 5.85
C ILE A 15 10.92 -7.31 4.78
N LEU A 16 11.37 -7.63 3.57
CA LEU A 16 11.43 -6.65 2.48
C LEU A 16 10.04 -6.14 2.09
N LYS A 17 9.04 -7.01 2.11
CA LYS A 17 7.65 -6.63 1.84
C LYS A 17 7.09 -5.68 2.91
N GLU A 18 7.43 -5.92 4.18
CA GLU A 18 7.11 -5.00 5.29
C GLU A 18 7.86 -3.66 5.13
N MET A 19 9.15 -3.67 4.82
CA MET A 19 9.92 -2.45 4.56
C MET A 19 9.32 -1.61 3.43
N ILE A 20 8.82 -2.25 2.37
CA ILE A 20 8.10 -1.57 1.28
C ILE A 20 6.76 -1.02 1.81
N ALA A 21 6.02 -1.80 2.61
CA ALA A 21 4.75 -1.38 3.20
C ALA A 21 4.89 -0.18 4.15
N ASP A 22 6.05 -0.07 4.79
CA ASP A 22 6.40 1.03 5.71
C ASP A 22 7.07 2.21 5.00
N TYR A 23 7.03 2.22 3.66
CA TYR A 23 7.60 3.28 2.82
C TYR A 23 9.09 3.57 3.10
N ARG A 24 9.84 2.57 3.56
CA ARG A 24 11.28 2.68 3.77
C ARG A 24 12.04 2.97 2.49
N PHE A 25 11.51 2.48 1.37
CA PHE A 25 12.04 2.72 0.03
C PHE A 25 11.12 3.69 -0.71
N LYS A 26 11.66 4.83 -1.11
CA LYS A 26 10.92 5.80 -1.91
C LYS A 26 10.67 5.26 -3.33
N PRO A 27 9.49 5.51 -3.93
CA PRO A 27 9.27 5.22 -5.34
C PRO A 27 10.40 5.76 -6.22
N GLY A 28 10.83 5.00 -7.23
CA GLY A 28 11.89 5.36 -8.15
C GLY A 28 13.33 5.28 -7.58
N THR A 29 13.50 5.01 -6.28
CA THR A 29 14.86 4.95 -5.70
C THR A 29 15.52 3.59 -5.88
N ARG A 30 16.85 3.61 -5.97
CA ARG A 30 17.68 2.41 -6.09
C ARG A 30 17.72 1.64 -4.77
N ILE A 31 17.49 0.33 -4.84
CA ILE A 31 17.65 -0.59 -3.71
C ILE A 31 19.10 -1.06 -3.63
N ASN A 32 19.74 -0.79 -2.50
CA ASN A 32 21.11 -1.24 -2.27
C ASN A 32 21.12 -2.66 -1.68
N ILE A 33 21.30 -3.66 -2.54
CA ILE A 33 21.32 -5.08 -2.17
C ILE A 33 22.43 -5.41 -1.17
N GLU A 34 23.60 -4.78 -1.31
CA GLU A 34 24.72 -5.03 -0.40
C GLU A 34 24.43 -4.50 1.01
N GLN A 35 23.83 -3.32 1.10
CA GLN A 35 23.39 -2.76 2.39
C GLN A 35 22.32 -3.63 3.03
N LEU A 36 21.33 -4.10 2.26
CA LEU A 36 20.30 -5.01 2.76
C LEU A 36 20.90 -6.33 3.27
N THR A 37 21.87 -6.89 2.56
CA THR A 37 22.58 -8.11 2.97
C THR A 37 23.25 -7.93 4.33
N LYS A 38 23.94 -6.81 4.53
CA LYS A 38 24.59 -6.48 5.80
C LYS A 38 23.58 -6.26 6.93
N GLU A 39 22.54 -5.50 6.65
CA GLU A 39 21.50 -5.16 7.63
C GLU A 39 20.70 -6.37 8.10
N LEU A 40 20.37 -7.29 7.16
CA LEU A 40 19.65 -8.52 7.47
C LEU A 40 20.54 -9.64 8.03
N GLY A 41 21.85 -9.41 8.12
CA GLY A 41 22.80 -10.40 8.64
C GLY A 41 22.82 -11.70 7.85
N THR A 42 22.60 -11.64 6.52
CA THR A 42 22.49 -12.85 5.68
C THR A 42 23.41 -12.80 4.47
N SER A 43 23.46 -13.88 3.68
CA SER A 43 24.21 -13.90 2.41
C SER A 43 23.41 -13.25 1.27
N ARG A 44 24.08 -12.97 0.14
CA ARG A 44 23.45 -12.33 -1.03
C ARG A 44 22.34 -13.18 -1.66
N THR A 45 22.47 -14.51 -1.63
CA THR A 45 21.54 -15.43 -2.32
C THR A 45 20.09 -15.28 -1.85
N PRO A 46 19.73 -15.41 -0.54
CA PRO A 46 18.37 -15.26 -0.09
C PRO A 46 17.79 -13.86 -0.31
N VAL A 47 18.65 -12.82 -0.29
CA VAL A 47 18.23 -11.45 -0.62
C VAL A 47 17.83 -11.35 -2.09
N TRP A 48 18.65 -11.90 -3.01
CA TRP A 48 18.30 -11.90 -4.43
C TRP A 48 17.07 -12.74 -4.75
N GLU A 49 16.90 -13.91 -4.12
CA GLU A 49 15.69 -14.72 -4.29
C GLU A 49 14.43 -13.92 -3.87
N ALA A 50 14.48 -13.22 -2.75
CA ALA A 50 13.39 -12.35 -2.30
C ALA A 50 13.15 -11.17 -3.25
N VAL A 51 14.23 -10.52 -3.71
CA VAL A 51 14.15 -9.41 -4.67
C VAL A 51 13.54 -9.86 -6.01
N HIS A 52 13.93 -11.03 -6.53
CA HIS A 52 13.34 -11.57 -7.75
C HIS A 52 11.83 -11.80 -7.62
N ARG A 53 11.35 -12.29 -6.47
CA ARG A 53 9.91 -12.42 -6.20
C ARG A 53 9.22 -11.07 -6.19
N LEU A 54 9.81 -10.05 -5.55
CA LEU A 54 9.27 -8.70 -5.54
C LEU A 54 9.26 -8.05 -6.93
N ILE A 55 10.22 -8.41 -7.80
CA ILE A 55 10.22 -8.00 -9.22
C ILE A 55 9.06 -8.66 -9.96
N GLN A 56 8.84 -9.96 -9.76
CA GLN A 56 7.71 -10.68 -10.37
C GLN A 56 6.35 -10.12 -9.90
N GLU A 57 6.26 -9.68 -8.65
CA GLU A 57 5.06 -9.00 -8.11
C GLU A 57 4.91 -7.56 -8.62
N GLY A 58 5.93 -7.01 -9.31
CA GLY A 58 5.92 -5.65 -9.83
C GLY A 58 6.09 -4.57 -8.76
N LEU A 59 6.64 -4.92 -7.60
CA LEU A 59 7.02 -3.96 -6.53
C LEU A 59 8.42 -3.38 -6.76
N LEU A 60 9.31 -4.16 -7.33
CA LEU A 60 10.65 -3.74 -7.73
C LEU A 60 10.82 -3.92 -9.24
N THR A 61 11.79 -3.22 -9.82
CA THR A 61 12.21 -3.39 -11.21
C THR A 61 13.72 -3.49 -11.29
N ASN A 62 14.23 -4.36 -12.17
CA ASN A 62 15.64 -4.45 -12.45
C ASN A 62 15.95 -3.74 -13.76
N ILE A 63 16.71 -2.66 -13.70
CA ILE A 63 17.16 -1.90 -14.88
C ILE A 63 18.56 -2.38 -15.24
N PRO A 64 18.77 -2.93 -16.46
CA PRO A 64 20.08 -3.42 -16.89
C PRO A 64 21.20 -2.39 -16.65
N ASN A 65 22.31 -2.83 -16.09
CA ASN A 65 23.49 -2.01 -15.75
C ASN A 65 23.26 -0.88 -14.71
N ARG A 66 22.02 -0.70 -14.21
CA ARG A 66 21.70 0.31 -13.20
C ARG A 66 21.32 -0.30 -11.86
N GLY A 67 20.82 -1.54 -11.85
CA GLY A 67 20.43 -2.29 -10.65
C GLY A 67 18.93 -2.32 -10.38
N VAL A 68 18.59 -2.65 -9.14
CA VAL A 68 17.20 -2.81 -8.69
C VAL A 68 16.66 -1.47 -8.16
N PHE A 69 15.43 -1.16 -8.52
CA PHE A 69 14.73 0.08 -8.12
C PHE A 69 13.35 -0.24 -7.55
N MET A 70 12.90 0.58 -6.62
CA MET A 70 11.49 0.62 -6.21
C MET A 70 10.66 1.10 -7.41
N VAL A 71 9.56 0.39 -7.70
CA VAL A 71 8.65 0.81 -8.79
C VAL A 71 8.05 2.15 -8.43
N GLU A 72 8.02 3.05 -9.41
CA GLU A 72 7.29 4.30 -9.39
C GLU A 72 6.12 4.18 -10.37
N LEU A 73 4.93 4.45 -9.89
CA LEU A 73 3.76 4.42 -10.74
C LEU A 73 3.55 5.77 -11.40
N THR A 74 3.41 5.74 -12.72
CA THR A 74 3.02 6.93 -13.46
C THR A 74 1.54 7.25 -13.19
N PRO A 75 1.10 8.51 -13.36
CA PRO A 75 -0.32 8.87 -13.26
C PRO A 75 -1.21 8.01 -14.17
N ARG A 76 -0.75 7.75 -15.37
CA ARG A 76 -1.47 6.90 -16.34
C ARG A 76 -1.67 5.49 -15.80
N THR A 77 -0.61 4.84 -15.37
CA THR A 77 -0.69 3.47 -14.79
C THR A 77 -1.55 3.47 -13.53
N SER A 78 -1.49 4.53 -12.73
CA SER A 78 -2.33 4.70 -11.54
C SER A 78 -3.81 4.75 -11.93
N LEU A 79 -4.19 5.55 -12.93
CA LEU A 79 -5.56 5.63 -13.44
C LEU A 79 -6.05 4.30 -13.99
N GLU A 80 -5.21 3.59 -14.76
CA GLU A 80 -5.52 2.26 -15.29
C GLU A 80 -5.81 1.26 -14.16
N LEU A 81 -4.97 1.23 -13.11
CA LEU A 81 -5.15 0.37 -11.94
C LEU A 81 -6.43 0.70 -11.16
N TYR A 82 -6.69 1.99 -10.88
CA TYR A 82 -7.89 2.40 -10.14
C TYR A 82 -9.18 2.15 -10.94
N THR A 83 -9.16 2.27 -12.27
CA THR A 83 -10.31 1.96 -13.12
C THR A 83 -10.70 0.48 -13.00
N VAL A 84 -9.73 -0.43 -13.05
CA VAL A 84 -9.98 -1.86 -12.87
C VAL A 84 -10.41 -2.15 -11.44
N ARG A 85 -9.75 -1.54 -10.46
CA ARG A 85 -10.03 -1.71 -9.04
C ARG A 85 -11.46 -1.26 -8.68
N GLU A 86 -11.94 -0.14 -9.23
CA GLU A 86 -13.33 0.32 -9.04
C GLU A 86 -14.34 -0.77 -9.38
N ALA A 87 -14.17 -1.41 -10.53
CA ALA A 87 -15.08 -2.46 -10.97
C ALA A 87 -15.01 -3.71 -10.08
N LEU A 88 -13.80 -4.17 -9.78
CA LEU A 88 -13.56 -5.40 -9.01
C LEU A 88 -13.91 -5.23 -7.53
N GLU A 89 -13.57 -4.10 -6.90
CA GLU A 89 -13.92 -3.84 -5.50
C GLU A 89 -15.42 -3.62 -5.31
N GLY A 90 -16.09 -2.98 -6.26
CA GLY A 90 -17.54 -2.89 -6.24
C GLY A 90 -18.20 -4.27 -6.26
N LEU A 91 -17.71 -5.17 -7.12
CA LEU A 91 -18.18 -6.56 -7.16
C LEU A 91 -17.86 -7.29 -5.85
N ALA A 92 -16.65 -7.16 -5.33
CA ALA A 92 -16.24 -7.80 -4.06
C ALA A 92 -17.12 -7.34 -2.89
N ALA A 93 -17.42 -6.05 -2.77
CA ALA A 93 -18.28 -5.51 -1.74
C ALA A 93 -19.71 -6.05 -1.83
N ARG A 94 -20.26 -6.16 -3.05
CA ARG A 94 -21.57 -6.75 -3.27
C ARG A 94 -21.63 -8.21 -2.82
N LEU A 95 -20.62 -9.00 -3.17
CA LEU A 95 -20.53 -10.41 -2.79
C LEU A 95 -20.28 -10.57 -1.27
N ALA A 96 -19.47 -9.71 -0.70
CA ALA A 96 -19.14 -9.74 0.72
C ALA A 96 -20.37 -9.64 1.63
N VAL A 97 -21.41 -8.93 1.21
CA VAL A 97 -22.68 -8.82 1.97
C VAL A 97 -23.28 -10.17 2.33
N GLN A 98 -23.10 -11.17 1.48
CA GLN A 98 -23.68 -12.51 1.70
C GLN A 98 -22.86 -13.33 2.71
N ASN A 99 -21.55 -13.10 2.79
CA ASN A 99 -20.62 -13.95 3.53
C ASN A 99 -20.00 -13.27 4.76
N ILE A 100 -20.16 -11.95 4.91
CA ILE A 100 -19.58 -11.23 6.03
C ILE A 100 -20.25 -11.64 7.35
N ASP A 101 -19.45 -12.11 8.29
CA ASP A 101 -19.89 -12.52 9.62
C ASP A 101 -19.58 -11.45 10.69
N ASP A 102 -20.06 -11.68 11.90
CA ASP A 102 -19.82 -10.76 13.03
C ASP A 102 -18.34 -10.65 13.41
N ARG A 103 -17.52 -11.69 13.15
CA ARG A 103 -16.08 -11.66 13.38
C ARG A 103 -15.42 -10.65 12.46
N LEU A 104 -15.75 -10.69 11.15
CA LEU A 104 -15.23 -9.76 10.16
C LEU A 104 -15.74 -8.34 10.37
N LEU A 105 -17.02 -8.18 10.75
CA LEU A 105 -17.57 -6.86 11.10
C LEU A 105 -16.86 -6.25 12.31
N ARG A 106 -16.55 -7.04 13.36
CA ARG A 106 -15.75 -6.56 14.50
C ARG A 106 -14.33 -6.18 14.09
N LYS A 107 -13.71 -6.98 13.20
CA LYS A 107 -12.36 -6.69 12.65
C LYS A 107 -12.36 -5.36 11.86
N MET A 108 -13.38 -5.14 11.02
CA MET A 108 -13.56 -3.88 10.29
C MET A 108 -13.78 -2.69 11.23
N LYS A 109 -14.63 -2.84 12.24
CA LYS A 109 -14.88 -1.77 13.21
C LYS A 109 -13.62 -1.38 13.96
N LYS A 110 -12.84 -2.37 14.44
CA LYS A 110 -11.55 -2.12 15.09
C LYS A 110 -10.59 -1.38 14.15
N ASN A 111 -10.50 -1.79 12.89
CA ASN A 111 -9.68 -1.12 11.89
C ASN A 111 -10.11 0.33 11.67
N LEU A 112 -11.41 0.62 11.59
CA LEU A 112 -11.94 1.99 11.48
C LEU A 112 -11.61 2.85 12.70
N ASP A 113 -11.67 2.30 13.92
CA ASP A 113 -11.32 3.02 15.13
C ASP A 113 -9.82 3.38 15.16
N GLU A 114 -8.98 2.51 14.62
CA GLU A 114 -7.55 2.77 14.44
C GLU A 114 -7.30 3.79 13.32
N GLN A 115 -8.03 3.69 12.17
CA GLN A 115 -7.97 4.69 11.10
C GLN A 115 -8.31 6.09 11.62
N PHE A 116 -9.35 6.24 12.43
CA PHE A 116 -9.70 7.51 13.04
C PHE A 116 -8.54 8.12 13.79
N ARG A 117 -7.83 7.33 14.61
CA ARG A 117 -6.68 7.79 15.40
C ARG A 117 -5.51 8.29 14.55
N VAL A 118 -5.19 7.56 13.46
CA VAL A 118 -4.07 7.94 12.58
C VAL A 118 -4.43 9.14 11.70
N VAL A 119 -5.71 9.27 11.29
CA VAL A 119 -6.22 10.46 10.59
C VAL A 119 -6.09 11.71 11.44
N GLN A 120 -6.46 11.66 12.72
CA GLN A 120 -6.28 12.79 13.67
C GLN A 120 -4.81 13.20 13.82
N LYS A 121 -3.88 12.25 13.71
CA LYS A 121 -2.44 12.48 13.78
C LYS A 121 -1.80 12.84 12.45
N LYS A 122 -2.56 12.82 11.36
CA LYS A 122 -2.06 12.94 9.98
C LYS A 122 -0.97 11.92 9.63
N ASP A 123 -1.04 10.74 10.24
CA ASP A 123 -0.10 9.64 10.01
C ASP A 123 -0.46 8.89 8.71
N LEU A 124 0.14 9.30 7.60
CA LEU A 124 -0.07 8.72 6.27
C LEU A 124 0.34 7.26 6.19
N VAL A 125 1.46 6.90 6.79
CA VAL A 125 1.98 5.53 6.77
C VAL A 125 1.07 4.61 7.56
N GLY A 126 0.67 5.03 8.76
CA GLY A 126 -0.30 4.31 9.59
C GLY A 126 -1.64 4.16 8.88
N TYR A 127 -2.14 5.23 8.24
CA TYR A 127 -3.38 5.18 7.47
C TYR A 127 -3.29 4.19 6.31
N SER A 128 -2.23 4.27 5.49
CA SER A 128 -2.05 3.36 4.35
C SER A 128 -2.06 1.89 4.78
N ARG A 129 -1.40 1.56 5.90
CA ARG A 129 -1.41 0.18 6.43
C ARG A 129 -2.81 -0.27 6.82
N LEU A 130 -3.58 0.59 7.50
CA LEU A 130 -4.95 0.31 7.92
C LEU A 130 -5.92 0.23 6.73
N ASP A 131 -5.75 1.10 5.74
CA ASP A 131 -6.47 1.06 4.46
C ASP A 131 -6.30 -0.29 3.76
N PHE A 132 -5.05 -0.77 3.65
CA PHE A 132 -4.80 -2.10 3.09
C PHE A 132 -5.51 -3.21 3.88
N GLY A 133 -5.50 -3.12 5.22
CA GLY A 133 -6.19 -4.06 6.09
C GLY A 133 -7.71 -4.01 5.96
N PHE A 134 -8.30 -2.83 5.81
CA PHE A 134 -9.74 -2.65 5.63
C PHE A 134 -10.24 -3.33 4.34
N HIS A 135 -9.58 -3.04 3.23
CA HIS A 135 -9.92 -3.66 1.94
C HIS A 135 -9.73 -5.18 1.96
N ALA A 136 -8.65 -5.68 2.57
CA ALA A 136 -8.39 -7.12 2.68
C ALA A 136 -9.53 -7.88 3.39
N ILE A 137 -10.19 -7.25 4.39
CA ILE A 137 -11.35 -7.86 5.06
C ILE A 137 -12.52 -8.03 4.08
N VAL A 138 -12.75 -7.07 3.19
CA VAL A 138 -13.80 -7.16 2.17
C VAL A 138 -13.46 -8.22 1.12
N TYR A 139 -12.17 -8.33 0.75
CA TYR A 139 -11.71 -9.37 -0.17
C TYR A 139 -11.88 -10.77 0.43
N GLU A 140 -11.53 -10.95 1.72
CA GLU A 140 -11.80 -12.18 2.47
C GLU A 140 -13.30 -12.52 2.48
N ALA A 141 -14.14 -11.52 2.74
CA ALA A 141 -15.59 -11.69 2.85
C ALA A 141 -16.29 -11.93 1.51
N CYS A 142 -15.69 -11.59 0.37
CA CYS A 142 -16.35 -11.73 -0.93
C CYS A 142 -16.63 -13.20 -1.31
N GLY A 143 -15.92 -14.17 -0.72
CA GLY A 143 -16.10 -15.59 -0.95
C GLY A 143 -15.73 -16.06 -2.36
N ASN A 144 -15.05 -15.23 -3.15
CA ASN A 144 -14.55 -15.55 -4.49
C ASN A 144 -13.02 -15.46 -4.48
N THR A 145 -12.37 -16.61 -4.43
CA THR A 145 -10.90 -16.71 -4.31
C THR A 145 -10.16 -16.08 -5.49
N ILE A 146 -10.67 -16.23 -6.69
CA ILE A 146 -10.07 -15.64 -7.91
C ILE A 146 -10.13 -14.11 -7.83
N LEU A 147 -11.29 -13.56 -7.47
CA LEU A 147 -11.47 -12.12 -7.31
C LEU A 147 -10.57 -11.57 -6.20
N GLN A 148 -10.45 -12.28 -5.08
CA GLN A 148 -9.56 -11.94 -3.99
C GLN A 148 -8.10 -11.87 -4.45
N GLU A 149 -7.58 -12.90 -5.12
CA GLU A 149 -6.21 -12.97 -5.64
C GLU A 149 -5.91 -11.82 -6.62
N MET A 150 -6.85 -11.55 -7.53
CA MET A 150 -6.73 -10.42 -8.48
C MET A 150 -6.63 -9.08 -7.74
N LEU A 151 -7.51 -8.84 -6.77
CA LEU A 151 -7.55 -7.60 -5.99
C LEU A 151 -6.31 -7.43 -5.11
N GLU A 152 -5.83 -8.49 -4.46
CA GLU A 152 -4.60 -8.47 -3.67
C GLU A 152 -3.39 -8.14 -4.55
N THR A 153 -3.32 -8.72 -5.76
CA THR A 153 -2.27 -8.43 -6.75
C THR A 153 -2.30 -6.96 -7.18
N ILE A 154 -3.47 -6.43 -7.53
CA ILE A 154 -3.62 -5.03 -7.94
C ILE A 154 -3.24 -4.12 -6.77
N LYS A 155 -3.79 -4.37 -5.58
CA LYS A 155 -3.55 -3.54 -4.41
C LYS A 155 -2.08 -3.52 -3.99
N SER A 156 -1.36 -4.64 -4.09
CA SER A 156 0.07 -4.68 -3.79
C SER A 156 0.88 -3.74 -4.70
N LYS A 157 0.54 -3.69 -6.00
CA LYS A 157 1.18 -2.77 -6.96
C LYS A 157 0.89 -1.30 -6.69
N MET A 158 -0.18 -0.99 -5.97
CA MET A 158 -0.61 0.38 -5.69
C MET A 158 0.01 0.98 -4.43
N ARG A 159 0.79 0.23 -3.65
CA ARG A 159 1.45 0.77 -2.44
C ARG A 159 2.23 2.07 -2.68
N PRO A 160 2.99 2.22 -3.78
CA PRO A 160 3.68 3.47 -4.06
C PRO A 160 2.78 4.71 -4.22
N ILE A 161 1.50 4.52 -4.55
CA ILE A 161 0.55 5.63 -4.80
C ILE A 161 0.05 6.25 -3.49
N ALA A 162 -0.06 5.47 -2.42
CA ALA A 162 -0.68 5.93 -1.17
C ALA A 162 -0.01 7.18 -0.57
N MET A 163 1.24 7.47 -0.95
CA MET A 163 1.96 8.68 -0.54
C MET A 163 1.48 9.96 -1.22
N HIS A 164 0.69 9.89 -2.29
CA HIS A 164 0.21 11.04 -3.05
C HIS A 164 -1.20 11.50 -2.64
N ILE A 165 -1.80 10.90 -1.60
CA ILE A 165 -3.23 11.05 -1.24
C ILE A 165 -3.44 11.93 0.02
N ASP A 166 -2.44 12.68 0.46
CA ASP A 166 -2.45 13.45 1.72
C ASP A 166 -3.68 14.36 1.95
N PRO A 167 -4.22 15.11 0.95
CA PRO A 167 -5.28 16.08 1.25
C PRO A 167 -6.64 15.47 1.63
N VAL A 168 -6.84 14.17 1.45
CA VAL A 168 -8.17 13.52 1.48
C VAL A 168 -8.35 12.46 2.57
N LEU A 169 -7.44 12.36 3.55
CA LEU A 169 -7.50 11.32 4.58
C LEU A 169 -8.84 11.27 5.33
N VAL A 170 -9.39 12.43 5.69
CA VAL A 170 -10.68 12.50 6.40
C VAL A 170 -11.80 11.98 5.51
N GLN A 171 -11.81 12.38 4.24
CA GLN A 171 -12.81 11.93 3.27
C GLN A 171 -12.72 10.41 3.06
N LEU A 172 -11.52 9.86 2.86
CA LEU A 172 -11.33 8.41 2.69
C LEU A 172 -11.78 7.61 3.90
N TYR A 173 -11.56 8.14 5.11
CA TYR A 173 -12.05 7.53 6.34
C TYR A 173 -13.59 7.53 6.39
N ASP A 174 -14.24 8.64 6.04
CA ASP A 174 -15.71 8.72 6.03
C ASP A 174 -16.31 7.77 4.99
N GLU A 175 -15.70 7.63 3.84
CA GLU A 175 -16.07 6.66 2.80
C GLU A 175 -15.95 5.22 3.29
N HIS A 176 -14.88 4.88 4.02
CA HIS A 176 -14.75 3.56 4.65
C HIS A 176 -15.85 3.30 5.67
N ARG A 177 -16.30 4.33 6.42
CA ARG A 177 -17.47 4.21 7.32
C ARG A 177 -18.75 3.90 6.55
N GLU A 178 -18.98 4.57 5.40
CA GLU A 178 -20.14 4.30 4.55
C GLU A 178 -20.13 2.87 4.00
N ILE A 179 -18.96 2.36 3.57
CA ILE A 179 -18.79 0.99 3.14
C ILE A 179 -19.12 0.01 4.28
N PHE A 180 -18.57 0.24 5.47
CA PHE A 180 -18.83 -0.58 6.65
C PHE A 180 -20.33 -0.60 7.00
N ASP A 181 -20.98 0.55 7.00
CA ASP A 181 -22.43 0.67 7.32
C ASP A 181 -23.29 -0.08 6.29
N ALA A 182 -22.92 -0.05 5.01
CA ALA A 182 -23.63 -0.79 3.97
C ALA A 182 -23.46 -2.31 4.15
N LEU A 183 -22.24 -2.77 4.45
CA LEU A 183 -21.95 -4.19 4.73
C LEU A 183 -22.69 -4.66 6.00
N LYS A 184 -22.68 -3.86 7.07
CA LYS A 184 -23.37 -4.15 8.33
C LYS A 184 -24.89 -4.23 8.15
N LYS A 185 -25.46 -3.38 7.29
CA LYS A 185 -26.89 -3.39 6.95
C LYS A 185 -27.26 -4.46 5.93
N ARG A 186 -26.27 -5.20 5.43
CA ARG A 186 -26.44 -6.23 4.41
C ARG A 186 -27.14 -5.72 3.13
N ASP A 187 -26.77 -4.51 2.69
CA ASP A 187 -27.27 -3.89 1.47
C ASP A 187 -26.22 -4.02 0.34
N PRO A 188 -26.39 -4.98 -0.60
CA PRO A 188 -25.37 -5.26 -1.61
C PRO A 188 -25.24 -4.14 -2.63
N GLN A 189 -26.32 -3.45 -2.99
CA GLN A 189 -26.29 -2.35 -3.95
C GLN A 189 -25.62 -1.12 -3.35
N LYS A 190 -25.86 -0.86 -2.07
CA LYS A 190 -25.23 0.24 -1.35
C LYS A 190 -23.74 -0.04 -1.11
N ALA A 191 -23.39 -1.27 -0.75
CA ALA A 191 -21.98 -1.68 -0.57
C ALA A 191 -21.17 -1.53 -1.87
N GLU A 192 -21.72 -2.02 -2.99
CA GLU A 192 -21.09 -1.86 -4.32
C GLU A 192 -20.91 -0.38 -4.66
N ARG A 193 -21.97 0.42 -4.50
CA ARG A 193 -21.95 1.86 -4.80
C ARG A 193 -20.93 2.61 -3.97
N ALA A 194 -20.89 2.36 -2.65
CA ALA A 194 -19.96 3.02 -1.75
C ALA A 194 -18.50 2.75 -2.12
N PHE A 195 -18.17 1.49 -2.45
CA PHE A 195 -16.82 1.15 -2.91
C PHE A 195 -16.45 1.78 -4.25
N ARG A 196 -17.38 1.83 -5.20
CA ARG A 196 -17.16 2.51 -6.49
C ARG A 196 -16.92 4.01 -6.28
N VAL A 197 -17.71 4.67 -5.44
CA VAL A 197 -17.54 6.09 -5.12
C VAL A 197 -16.18 6.34 -4.50
N HIS A 198 -15.77 5.53 -3.53
CA HIS A 198 -14.46 5.60 -2.91
C HIS A 198 -13.32 5.57 -3.95
N ASN A 199 -13.34 4.62 -4.89
CA ASN A 199 -12.32 4.56 -5.94
C ASN A 199 -12.38 5.74 -6.91
N ARG A 200 -13.58 6.22 -7.26
CA ARG A 200 -13.76 7.37 -8.17
C ARG A 200 -13.18 8.65 -7.59
N HIS A 201 -13.36 8.90 -6.31
CA HIS A 201 -12.76 10.08 -5.67
C HIS A 201 -11.23 10.06 -5.79
N ILE A 202 -10.60 8.89 -5.65
CA ILE A 202 -9.15 8.79 -5.85
C ILE A 202 -8.77 9.00 -7.33
N ILE A 203 -9.55 8.46 -8.28
CA ILE A 203 -9.36 8.71 -9.71
C ILE A 203 -9.41 10.22 -10.02
N GLU A 204 -10.38 10.92 -9.44
CA GLU A 204 -10.53 12.38 -9.60
C GLU A 204 -9.34 13.13 -8.98
N GLN A 205 -8.85 12.72 -7.82
CA GLN A 205 -7.66 13.30 -7.21
C GLN A 205 -6.39 13.10 -8.07
N ILE A 206 -6.23 11.92 -8.66
CA ILE A 206 -5.12 11.65 -9.58
C ILE A 206 -5.22 12.57 -10.81
N LYS A 207 -6.40 12.72 -11.41
CA LYS A 207 -6.62 13.61 -12.55
C LYS A 207 -6.32 15.07 -12.20
N ALA A 208 -6.85 15.54 -11.08
CA ALA A 208 -6.60 16.92 -10.60
C ALA A 208 -5.11 17.18 -10.32
N SER A 209 -4.40 16.17 -9.81
CA SER A 209 -2.95 16.25 -9.60
C SER A 209 -2.16 16.36 -10.90
N LEU A 210 -2.63 15.69 -11.97
CA LEU A 210 -2.07 15.81 -13.31
C LEU A 210 -2.25 17.21 -13.91
N GLU A 211 -3.48 17.73 -13.84
CA GLU A 211 -3.82 19.05 -14.38
C GLU A 211 -3.01 20.15 -13.70
N ASN A 212 -2.74 20.01 -12.41
CA ASN A 212 -1.97 20.96 -11.61
C ASN A 212 -0.46 20.71 -11.61
N ASN A 213 0.04 19.75 -12.39
CA ASN A 213 1.47 19.36 -12.46
C ASN A 213 2.09 19.02 -11.09
N LYS A 214 1.28 18.45 -10.18
CA LYS A 214 1.67 18.12 -8.79
C LYS A 214 2.01 16.63 -8.57
N TRP A 215 1.96 15.82 -9.61
CA TRP A 215 2.33 14.41 -9.51
C TRP A 215 3.82 14.28 -9.20
N GLY A 216 4.16 13.53 -8.17
CA GLY A 216 5.54 13.36 -7.71
C GLY A 216 6.00 14.36 -6.64
N SER A 217 5.25 15.45 -6.37
CA SER A 217 5.53 16.31 -5.23
C SER A 217 4.96 15.73 -3.94
N VAL A 218 5.77 14.97 -3.21
CA VAL A 218 5.32 14.30 -1.97
C VAL A 218 5.55 15.22 -0.77
N PRO A 219 4.56 15.42 0.12
CA PRO A 219 4.66 16.33 1.28
C PRO A 219 5.84 16.02 2.23
N TRP A 220 6.28 14.77 2.31
CA TRP A 220 7.37 14.33 3.19
C TRP A 220 8.77 14.86 2.81
N GLU A 221 8.97 15.36 1.58
CA GLU A 221 10.24 16.00 1.21
C GLU A 221 10.53 17.25 2.03
N LYS A 222 9.48 17.94 2.50
CA LYS A 222 9.63 19.17 3.31
C LYS A 222 10.05 18.90 4.76
N GLU A 223 9.69 17.77 5.35
CA GLU A 223 10.00 17.47 6.77
C GLU A 223 11.39 16.86 6.96
N ASN A 224 11.89 16.06 6.01
CA ASN A 224 13.21 15.43 6.13
C ASN A 224 14.39 16.32 5.73
N VAL A 225 14.18 17.41 5.00
CA VAL A 225 15.23 18.39 4.73
C VAL A 225 15.54 19.22 6.01
N ALA A 226 14.54 19.45 6.87
CA ALA A 226 14.74 20.18 8.13
C ALA A 226 15.45 19.34 9.21
N SER A 227 15.31 18.01 9.22
CA SER A 227 15.98 17.13 10.18
C SER A 227 17.40 16.71 9.75
N GLY A 228 17.69 16.66 8.45
CA GLY A 228 19.02 16.34 7.93
C GLY A 228 20.04 17.46 8.02
N ALA A 229 19.60 18.71 8.19
CA ALA A 229 20.47 19.89 8.33
C ALA A 229 21.08 20.05 9.73
N ARG A 230 20.57 19.39 10.77
CA ARG A 230 21.09 19.49 12.15
C ARG A 230 22.19 18.47 12.50
N ALA A 231 22.50 17.54 11.60
CA ALA A 231 23.53 16.50 11.86
C ALA A 231 24.91 16.80 11.26
N ARG A 232 25.14 18.01 10.70
CA ARG A 232 26.46 18.43 10.20
C ARG A 232 26.90 19.73 10.87
N GLY A 233 27.18 19.65 12.13
CA GLY A 233 27.74 20.76 12.88
C GLY A 233 28.55 20.24 14.06
N SER A 234 29.87 20.43 13.97
CA SER A 234 30.91 20.26 14.99
C SER A 234 31.74 18.98 14.95
N MET A 235 32.79 18.98 14.13
CA MET A 235 34.05 18.38 14.54
C MET A 235 34.95 19.53 15.11
N PRO A 236 35.50 19.40 16.30
CA PRO A 236 36.54 20.31 16.76
C PRO A 236 37.86 19.94 16.07
N GLN A 237 38.55 20.97 15.55
CA GLN A 237 39.97 20.91 15.19
C GLN A 237 40.82 20.89 16.47
N THR A 238 41.55 19.83 16.66
CA THR A 238 42.89 19.84 17.28
C THR A 238 43.67 18.68 16.71
#